data_945825c88d8315b7b5f1a07185c05a98
#
_entry.id   945825c88d8315b7b5f1a07185c05a98
#
_cell.length_a   1.000
_cell.length_b   1.000
_cell.length_c   1.000
_cell.angle_alpha   90.00
_cell.angle_beta   90.00
_cell.angle_gamma   90.00
#
_symmetry.space_group_name_H-M   'P 1'
#
loop_
_entity.id
_entity.type
_entity.pdbx_description
1 polymer ?
#
loop_
_entity_poly.entity_id
_entity_poly.type
_entity_poly.pdbx_seq_one_letter_code
_entity_poly.pdbx_strand_id
1 'polypeptide(L)'
;VPNQYVQAGNGGDPDQKWTGRSLRINGLNDERGIGCGMENLAHSFEGMAHSRAIPYFTRYFYEFAGFDLDKRYNLPFNSFYPLWGEGKGITYPDPHTAIVRDGEKQWRLENYVAAAGNVHFPPNGRSHYDQANWSPVMSTIEDWRIGSGPGGKDLAKPWTVAVLERYERLAPDCMGKWLVYWRQNVPGYRNRARDDAGKPMKNWWVFLFY
;
A
#
# COMPACT_ATOMS: atom_id res chain seq x y z
N VAL A 1 18.21 8.70 9.63
CA VAL A 1 17.70 9.81 10.39
C VAL A 1 16.74 9.27 11.46
N PRO A 2 17.19 9.24 12.70
CA PRO A 2 16.51 8.52 13.77
C PRO A 2 15.07 8.97 14.02
N ASN A 3 14.79 10.24 13.89
CA ASN A 3 13.52 10.81 14.35
C ASN A 3 12.38 10.79 13.33
N GLN A 4 12.61 10.30 12.12
CA GLN A 4 11.60 10.44 11.05
C GLN A 4 10.41 9.53 11.20
N TYR A 5 10.49 8.48 11.99
CA TYR A 5 9.36 7.61 12.29
C TYR A 5 9.34 7.12 13.74
N VAL A 6 9.87 7.94 14.64
CA VAL A 6 9.72 7.72 16.08
C VAL A 6 8.27 7.85 16.49
N GLN A 7 7.55 8.74 15.85
CA GLN A 7 6.13 8.96 16.10
C GLN A 7 5.29 8.54 14.90
N ALA A 8 4.21 7.86 15.15
CA ALA A 8 3.27 7.46 14.13
C ALA A 8 2.64 8.68 13.45
N GLY A 9 3.20 9.08 12.30
CA GLY A 9 2.65 10.13 11.45
C GLY A 9 2.93 11.59 11.84
N ASN A 10 3.51 11.87 12.98
CA ASN A 10 3.63 13.23 13.50
C ASN A 10 5.07 13.82 13.47
N GLY A 11 5.96 13.22 12.71
CA GLY A 11 7.36 13.64 12.70
C GLY A 11 8.16 13.05 13.84
N GLY A 12 9.43 13.41 13.89
CA GLY A 12 10.36 12.89 14.88
C GLY A 12 10.42 13.74 16.14
N ASP A 13 10.79 13.11 17.21
CA ASP A 13 11.12 13.79 18.47
C ASP A 13 12.60 14.23 18.43
N PRO A 14 12.90 15.55 18.48
CA PRO A 14 14.27 16.05 18.44
C PRO A 14 15.13 15.58 19.60
N ASP A 15 14.52 15.20 20.71
CA ASP A 15 15.23 14.72 21.90
C ASP A 15 15.68 13.25 21.77
N GLN A 16 15.22 12.53 20.74
CA GLN A 16 15.61 11.14 20.48
C GLN A 16 16.92 10.99 19.69
N LYS A 17 17.54 12.06 19.24
CA LYS A 17 18.77 11.99 18.44
C LYS A 17 19.96 11.31 19.15
N TRP A 18 19.93 11.22 20.45
CA TRP A 18 20.97 10.57 21.26
C TRP A 18 20.86 9.03 21.25
N THR A 19 19.74 8.46 20.86
CA THR A 19 19.54 7.00 20.87
C THR A 19 20.32 6.27 19.78
N GLY A 20 20.71 6.97 18.72
CA GLY A 20 21.39 6.39 17.56
C GLY A 20 20.52 5.43 16.74
N ARG A 21 19.25 5.30 17.06
CA ARG A 21 18.29 4.43 16.37
C ARG A 21 17.04 5.18 15.96
N SER A 22 16.41 4.66 14.92
CA SER A 22 15.04 5.02 14.58
C SER A 22 14.10 4.06 15.28
N LEU A 23 13.14 4.59 15.97
CA LEU A 23 12.10 3.82 16.66
C LEU A 23 10.75 4.22 16.10
N ARG A 24 9.81 3.30 16.06
CA ARG A 24 8.42 3.61 15.83
C ARG A 24 7.60 3.30 17.08
N ILE A 25 6.87 4.29 17.54
CA ILE A 25 5.91 4.14 18.60
C ILE A 25 4.54 3.91 17.96
N ASN A 26 3.92 2.77 18.26
CA ASN A 26 2.57 2.46 17.85
C ASN A 26 1.64 2.59 19.04
N GLY A 27 0.67 3.48 18.96
CA GLY A 27 -0.45 3.50 19.88
C GLY A 27 -1.42 2.38 19.54
N LEU A 28 -1.81 1.58 20.51
CA LEU A 28 -2.88 0.59 20.38
C LEU A 28 -4.06 1.04 21.23
N ASN A 29 -5.25 0.99 20.63
CA ASN A 29 -6.49 1.19 21.36
C ASN A 29 -7.01 -0.17 21.79
N ASP A 30 -7.05 -0.44 23.08
CA ASP A 30 -7.48 -1.71 23.69
C ASP A 30 -9.00 -1.92 23.62
N GLU A 31 -9.77 -0.85 23.37
CA GLU A 31 -11.21 -0.93 23.10
C GLU A 31 -11.53 -1.42 21.70
N ARG A 32 -10.52 -1.48 20.81
CA ARG A 32 -10.66 -1.91 19.40
C ARG A 32 -9.95 -3.23 19.19
N GLY A 33 -10.41 -3.98 18.21
CA GLY A 33 -9.89 -5.30 17.92
C GLY A 33 -8.55 -5.28 17.18
N ILE A 34 -8.16 -6.46 16.73
CA ILE A 34 -6.88 -6.71 16.06
C ILE A 34 -6.68 -5.87 14.79
N GLY A 35 -7.76 -5.48 14.12
CA GLY A 35 -7.72 -4.66 12.92
C GLY A 35 -7.02 -3.32 13.14
N CYS A 36 -7.28 -2.67 14.27
CA CYS A 36 -6.64 -1.41 14.64
C CYS A 36 -5.12 -1.57 14.83
N GLY A 37 -4.69 -2.65 15.49
CA GLY A 37 -3.27 -2.96 15.62
C GLY A 37 -2.60 -3.25 14.26
N MET A 38 -3.32 -3.91 13.36
CA MET A 38 -2.87 -4.15 11.98
C MET A 38 -2.71 -2.86 11.20
N GLU A 39 -3.62 -1.91 11.35
CA GLU A 39 -3.56 -0.60 10.70
C GLU A 39 -2.32 0.18 11.14
N ASN A 40 -2.07 0.25 12.45
CA ASN A 40 -0.88 0.90 12.97
C ASN A 40 0.43 0.27 12.45
N LEU A 41 0.49 -1.04 12.39
CA LEU A 41 1.66 -1.74 11.84
C LEU A 41 1.82 -1.48 10.35
N ALA A 42 0.74 -1.43 9.59
CA ALA A 42 0.77 -1.12 8.17
C ALA A 42 1.24 0.32 7.91
N HIS A 43 0.78 1.30 8.71
CA HIS A 43 1.31 2.65 8.67
C HIS A 43 2.80 2.75 9.02
N SER A 44 3.37 1.76 9.70
CA SER A 44 4.82 1.72 9.93
C SER A 44 5.59 1.54 8.63
N PHE A 45 5.10 0.73 7.70
CA PHE A 45 5.69 0.64 6.36
C PHE A 45 5.59 1.96 5.60
N GLU A 46 4.44 2.61 5.61
CA GLU A 46 4.26 3.90 4.95
C GLU A 46 5.18 4.98 5.54
N GLY A 47 5.21 5.10 6.87
CA GLY A 47 6.08 6.04 7.55
C GLY A 47 7.56 5.81 7.23
N MET A 48 8.01 4.56 7.18
CA MET A 48 9.37 4.21 6.79
C MET A 48 9.66 4.58 5.33
N ALA A 49 8.71 4.36 4.42
CA ALA A 49 8.84 4.73 3.01
C ALA A 49 8.91 6.26 2.83
N HIS A 50 8.01 7.00 3.50
CA HIS A 50 7.96 8.46 3.42
C HIS A 50 9.20 9.12 4.04
N SER A 51 9.74 8.55 5.11
CA SER A 51 10.98 9.04 5.72
C SER A 51 12.22 8.89 4.82
N ARG A 52 12.13 8.01 3.82
CA ARG A 52 13.24 7.65 2.93
C ARG A 52 14.49 7.14 3.66
N ALA A 53 14.34 6.69 4.91
CA ALA A 53 15.42 6.20 5.74
C ALA A 53 16.14 4.99 5.12
N ILE A 54 15.41 4.18 4.38
CA ILE A 54 15.92 3.01 3.67
C ILE A 54 15.58 3.14 2.17
N PRO A 55 16.50 3.70 1.34
CA PRO A 55 16.24 3.98 -0.08
C PRO A 55 15.77 2.76 -0.87
N TYR A 56 16.34 1.58 -0.60
CA TYR A 56 15.91 0.32 -1.21
C TYR A 56 14.43 0.06 -0.94
N PHE A 57 14.00 0.14 0.32
CA PHE A 57 12.61 -0.08 0.70
C PHE A 57 11.69 0.96 0.07
N THR A 58 12.02 2.24 0.18
CA THR A 58 11.24 3.35 -0.40
C THR A 58 10.97 3.13 -1.88
N ARG A 59 12.00 2.78 -2.65
CA ARG A 59 11.90 2.55 -4.09
C ARG A 59 10.83 1.53 -4.44
N TYR A 60 10.83 0.37 -3.77
CA TYR A 60 9.92 -0.72 -4.08
C TYR A 60 8.56 -0.58 -3.41
N PHE A 61 8.53 0.00 -2.21
CA PHE A 61 7.27 0.20 -1.50
C PHE A 61 6.34 1.17 -2.24
N TYR A 62 6.89 2.24 -2.82
CA TYR A 62 6.08 3.17 -3.61
C TYR A 62 5.40 2.48 -4.80
N GLU A 63 6.12 1.60 -5.49
CA GLU A 63 5.57 0.81 -6.57
C GLU A 63 4.51 -0.19 -6.07
N PHE A 64 4.82 -0.91 -4.98
CA PHE A 64 3.92 -1.88 -4.37
C PHE A 64 2.62 -1.23 -3.89
N ALA A 65 2.72 -0.13 -3.17
CA ALA A 65 1.59 0.56 -2.57
C ALA A 65 0.77 1.42 -3.55
N GLY A 66 1.28 1.66 -4.76
CA GLY A 66 0.62 2.51 -5.76
C GLY A 66 0.87 4.00 -5.59
N PHE A 67 1.89 4.39 -4.83
CA PHE A 67 2.28 5.81 -4.66
C PHE A 67 3.02 6.38 -5.87
N ASP A 68 3.20 5.60 -6.91
CA ASP A 68 3.80 5.98 -8.19
C ASP A 68 2.79 5.99 -9.35
N LEU A 69 1.50 6.11 -9.06
CA LEU A 69 0.41 6.07 -10.05
C LEU A 69 0.60 7.14 -11.14
N ASP A 70 1.05 8.33 -10.74
CA ASP A 70 1.38 9.44 -11.64
C ASP A 70 2.43 9.02 -12.69
N LYS A 71 3.48 8.37 -12.27
CA LYS A 71 4.57 7.91 -13.15
C LYS A 71 4.12 6.77 -14.06
N ARG A 72 3.35 5.83 -13.52
CA ARG A 72 2.89 4.68 -14.29
C ARG A 72 1.93 5.05 -15.41
N TYR A 73 1.13 6.07 -15.20
CA TYR A 73 0.06 6.47 -16.13
C TYR A 73 0.21 7.90 -16.64
N ASN A 74 1.38 8.52 -16.40
CA ASN A 74 1.68 9.89 -16.85
C ASN A 74 0.61 10.91 -16.42
N LEU A 75 0.24 10.87 -15.15
CA LEU A 75 -0.75 11.78 -14.59
C LEU A 75 -0.09 13.11 -14.14
N PRO A 76 -0.82 14.24 -14.16
CA PRO A 76 -0.28 15.56 -13.83
C PRO A 76 -0.12 15.82 -12.32
N PHE A 77 -0.15 14.80 -11.51
CA PHE A 77 0.03 14.89 -10.06
C PHE A 77 0.97 13.77 -9.60
N ASN A 78 1.68 14.01 -8.54
CA ASN A 78 2.83 13.21 -8.11
C ASN A 78 2.58 12.37 -6.85
N SER A 79 1.32 12.01 -6.56
CA SER A 79 1.02 11.15 -5.42
C SER A 79 -0.32 10.45 -5.57
N PHE A 80 -0.49 9.35 -4.85
CA PHE A 80 -1.75 8.64 -4.72
C PHE A 80 -2.80 9.45 -3.93
N TYR A 81 -2.39 10.45 -3.18
CA TYR A 81 -3.25 11.33 -2.39
C TYR A 81 -4.29 12.16 -3.15
N PRO A 82 -4.19 12.40 -4.48
CA PRO A 82 -5.31 12.97 -5.23
C PRO A 82 -6.61 12.19 -5.12
N LEU A 83 -6.56 10.93 -4.67
CA LEU A 83 -7.75 10.12 -4.41
C LEU A 83 -8.41 10.42 -3.05
N TRP A 84 -7.84 11.31 -2.25
CA TRP A 84 -8.37 11.75 -0.96
C TRP A 84 -9.03 13.12 -1.08
N GLY A 85 -10.19 13.24 -0.47
CA GLY A 85 -10.91 14.50 -0.39
C GLY A 85 -12.10 14.59 -1.32
N GLU A 86 -12.84 15.65 -1.12
CA GLU A 86 -14.06 15.92 -1.88
C GLU A 86 -13.75 16.09 -3.39
N GLY A 87 -14.61 15.58 -4.21
CA GLY A 87 -14.46 15.65 -5.66
C GLY A 87 -13.38 14.75 -6.25
N LYS A 88 -12.65 13.97 -5.43
CA LYS A 88 -11.59 13.07 -5.87
C LYS A 88 -12.02 11.62 -5.80
N GLY A 89 -11.39 10.78 -6.59
CA GLY A 89 -11.66 9.35 -6.57
C GLY A 89 -11.23 8.64 -7.83
N ILE A 90 -11.48 7.35 -7.83
CA ILE A 90 -11.24 6.48 -8.97
C ILE A 90 -12.44 5.55 -9.15
N THR A 91 -12.79 5.27 -10.39
CA THR A 91 -13.83 4.31 -10.73
C THR A 91 -13.30 3.29 -11.73
N TYR A 92 -13.92 2.12 -11.79
CA TYR A 92 -13.50 0.99 -12.60
C TYR A 92 -14.66 0.54 -13.48
N PRO A 93 -14.79 1.08 -14.72
CA PRO A 93 -15.86 0.69 -15.65
C PRO A 93 -15.78 -0.77 -16.07
N ASP A 94 -14.57 -1.31 -16.15
CA ASP A 94 -14.25 -2.70 -16.43
C ASP A 94 -12.92 -3.08 -15.76
N PRO A 95 -12.52 -4.37 -15.74
CA PRO A 95 -11.30 -4.80 -15.04
C PRO A 95 -10.00 -4.18 -15.53
N HIS A 96 -9.97 -3.68 -16.75
CA HIS A 96 -8.76 -3.15 -17.42
C HIS A 96 -8.76 -1.63 -17.56
N THR A 97 -9.80 -0.95 -17.06
CA THR A 97 -9.96 0.50 -17.18
C THR A 97 -10.17 1.13 -15.83
N ALA A 98 -9.44 2.21 -15.55
CA ALA A 98 -9.72 3.08 -14.44
C ALA A 98 -9.98 4.52 -14.90
N ILE A 99 -10.85 5.23 -14.23
CA ILE A 99 -11.09 6.67 -14.44
C ILE A 99 -10.76 7.38 -13.14
N VAL A 100 -9.69 8.15 -13.15
CA VAL A 100 -9.28 8.98 -12.02
C VAL A 100 -9.95 10.34 -12.16
N ARG A 101 -10.50 10.86 -11.06
CA ARG A 101 -11.15 12.16 -11.00
C ARG A 101 -10.49 13.07 -9.97
N ASP A 102 -10.30 14.33 -10.34
CA ASP A 102 -9.89 15.42 -9.45
C ASP A 102 -10.71 16.68 -9.78
N GLY A 103 -11.76 16.93 -9.02
CA GLY A 103 -12.76 17.93 -9.31
C GLY A 103 -13.51 17.61 -10.62
N GLU A 104 -13.50 18.54 -11.55
CA GLU A 104 -14.10 18.37 -12.88
C GLU A 104 -13.20 17.66 -13.89
N LYS A 105 -11.92 17.46 -13.55
CA LYS A 105 -10.96 16.80 -14.42
C LYS A 105 -11.03 15.29 -14.27
N GLN A 106 -10.88 14.60 -15.40
CA GLN A 106 -10.87 13.14 -15.45
C GLN A 106 -9.76 12.65 -16.36
N TRP A 107 -9.17 11.52 -15.97
CA TRP A 107 -8.16 10.80 -16.74
C TRP A 107 -8.59 9.34 -16.86
N ARG A 108 -8.76 8.90 -18.10
CA ARG A 108 -9.07 7.51 -18.41
C ARG A 108 -7.77 6.74 -18.60
N LEU A 109 -7.58 5.70 -17.83
CA LEU A 109 -6.40 4.85 -17.81
C LEU A 109 -6.75 3.51 -18.47
N GLU A 110 -6.30 3.31 -19.69
CA GLU A 110 -6.47 2.06 -20.42
C GLU A 110 -5.40 1.05 -20.01
N ASN A 111 -5.71 -0.25 -20.14
CA ASN A 111 -4.84 -1.35 -19.70
C ASN A 111 -4.38 -1.17 -18.23
N TYR A 112 -5.30 -0.71 -17.40
CA TYR A 112 -5.03 -0.46 -16.00
C TYR A 112 -4.74 -1.77 -15.27
N VAL A 113 -3.66 -1.76 -14.50
CA VAL A 113 -3.32 -2.80 -13.53
C VAL A 113 -3.08 -2.13 -12.19
N ALA A 114 -3.91 -2.44 -11.22
CA ALA A 114 -3.80 -1.91 -9.89
C ALA A 114 -2.51 -2.40 -9.22
N ALA A 115 -1.90 -1.53 -8.42
CA ALA A 115 -0.87 -1.90 -7.47
C ALA A 115 -1.42 -2.86 -6.40
N ALA A 116 -0.55 -3.35 -5.53
CA ALA A 116 -0.95 -4.16 -4.39
C ALA A 116 -1.79 -3.37 -3.35
N GLY A 117 -1.92 -2.07 -3.54
CA GLY A 117 -2.64 -1.20 -2.61
C GLY A 117 -1.81 -0.80 -1.39
N ASN A 118 -2.42 -0.03 -0.52
CA ASN A 118 -1.80 0.51 0.70
C ASN A 118 -2.76 0.38 1.88
N VAL A 119 -2.40 0.98 3.02
CA VAL A 119 -3.18 0.82 4.25
C VAL A 119 -4.67 1.12 4.03
N HIS A 120 -4.99 2.16 3.30
CA HIS A 120 -6.37 2.64 3.14
C HIS A 120 -7.02 2.34 1.79
N PHE A 121 -6.27 1.82 0.83
CA PHE A 121 -6.77 1.57 -0.52
C PHE A 121 -6.47 0.14 -0.97
N PRO A 122 -7.44 -0.76 -0.95
CA PRO A 122 -7.34 -2.01 -1.68
C PRO A 122 -7.24 -1.76 -3.20
N PRO A 123 -6.84 -2.74 -4.00
CA PRO A 123 -6.63 -2.58 -5.44
C PRO A 123 -7.78 -1.92 -6.21
N ASN A 124 -9.01 -2.12 -5.79
CA ASN A 124 -10.21 -1.54 -6.40
C ASN A 124 -10.90 -0.49 -5.53
N GLY A 125 -10.24 0.04 -4.51
CA GLY A 125 -10.77 1.11 -3.69
C GLY A 125 -11.04 2.37 -4.53
N ARG A 126 -12.26 2.93 -4.44
CA ARG A 126 -12.70 4.12 -5.19
C ARG A 126 -12.35 5.41 -4.46
N SER A 127 -12.19 5.31 -3.16
CA SER A 127 -11.85 6.40 -2.24
C SER A 127 -11.18 5.83 -1.00
N HIS A 128 -10.84 6.70 -0.08
CA HIS A 128 -10.27 6.35 1.22
C HIS A 128 -11.16 5.40 2.03
N TYR A 129 -10.62 4.31 2.51
CA TYR A 129 -11.32 3.25 3.28
C TYR A 129 -12.41 2.46 2.51
N ASP A 130 -12.43 2.50 1.19
CA ASP A 130 -13.44 1.79 0.40
C ASP A 130 -13.14 0.28 0.30
N GLN A 131 -13.83 -0.50 1.10
CA GLN A 131 -13.83 -1.97 1.01
C GLN A 131 -15.15 -2.53 0.48
N ALA A 132 -16.02 -1.66 -0.03
CA ALA A 132 -17.36 -2.04 -0.48
C ALA A 132 -17.49 -2.12 -2.02
N ASN A 133 -16.40 -1.95 -2.75
CA ASN A 133 -16.43 -2.04 -4.20
C ASN A 133 -16.25 -3.50 -4.67
N TRP A 134 -17.29 -4.08 -5.25
CA TRP A 134 -17.24 -5.43 -5.82
C TRP A 134 -16.79 -5.48 -7.29
N SER A 135 -16.60 -4.32 -7.94
CA SER A 135 -16.09 -4.28 -9.30
C SER A 135 -14.68 -4.88 -9.38
N PRO A 136 -14.44 -5.83 -10.28
CA PRO A 136 -13.13 -6.42 -10.44
C PRO A 136 -12.15 -5.43 -11.07
N VAL A 137 -10.88 -5.52 -10.67
CA VAL A 137 -9.75 -4.85 -11.35
C VAL A 137 -8.64 -5.86 -11.57
N MET A 138 -7.86 -5.67 -12.62
CA MET A 138 -6.61 -6.40 -12.75
C MET A 138 -5.63 -5.93 -11.70
N SER A 139 -5.03 -6.84 -10.94
CA SER A 139 -4.03 -6.50 -9.93
C SER A 139 -2.93 -7.53 -9.85
N THR A 140 -1.75 -7.08 -9.48
CA THR A 140 -0.57 -7.91 -9.25
C THR A 140 -0.35 -8.24 -7.78
N ILE A 141 -1.27 -7.91 -6.88
CA ILE A 141 -1.06 -7.99 -5.42
C ILE A 141 -0.48 -9.35 -4.98
N GLU A 142 -0.95 -10.46 -5.55
CA GLU A 142 -0.48 -11.81 -5.18
C GLU A 142 0.80 -12.24 -5.90
N ASP A 143 1.11 -11.61 -7.03
CA ASP A 143 2.24 -11.97 -7.90
C ASP A 143 3.13 -10.76 -8.23
N TRP A 144 3.15 -9.76 -7.34
CA TRP A 144 3.93 -8.55 -7.54
C TRP A 144 5.42 -8.88 -7.71
N ARG A 145 5.99 -8.42 -8.82
CA ARG A 145 7.39 -8.66 -9.24
C ARG A 145 7.81 -10.12 -9.31
N ILE A 146 6.87 -11.03 -9.49
CA ILE A 146 7.17 -12.45 -9.72
C ILE A 146 7.30 -12.72 -11.22
N GLY A 147 6.45 -12.10 -12.03
CA GLY A 147 6.49 -12.19 -13.47
C GLY A 147 7.56 -11.33 -14.14
N SER A 148 7.68 -11.41 -15.46
CA SER A 148 8.68 -10.70 -16.25
C SER A 148 8.32 -9.26 -16.57
N GLY A 149 7.02 -8.91 -16.55
CA GLY A 149 6.54 -7.56 -16.81
C GLY A 149 6.82 -6.59 -15.65
N PRO A 150 6.78 -5.26 -15.89
CA PRO A 150 6.96 -4.27 -14.86
C PRO A 150 6.03 -4.49 -13.67
N GLY A 151 6.59 -4.64 -12.46
CA GLY A 151 5.84 -4.97 -11.26
C GLY A 151 5.11 -6.31 -11.30
N GLY A 152 5.44 -7.21 -12.23
CA GLY A 152 4.76 -8.49 -12.43
C GLY A 152 3.44 -8.38 -13.22
N LYS A 153 3.27 -7.33 -14.02
CA LYS A 153 2.02 -7.04 -14.76
C LYS A 153 1.53 -8.19 -15.64
N ASP A 154 2.43 -9.00 -16.15
CA ASP A 154 2.14 -10.20 -16.94
C ASP A 154 1.43 -11.30 -16.15
N LEU A 155 1.46 -11.23 -14.83
CA LEU A 155 0.76 -12.12 -13.92
C LEU A 155 -0.46 -11.47 -13.24
N ALA A 156 -0.90 -10.31 -13.72
CA ALA A 156 -2.08 -9.65 -13.17
C ALA A 156 -3.32 -10.55 -13.29
N LYS A 157 -4.13 -10.57 -12.24
CA LYS A 157 -5.35 -11.34 -12.13
C LYS A 157 -6.53 -10.43 -11.78
N PRO A 158 -7.77 -10.80 -12.16
CA PRO A 158 -8.94 -10.12 -11.64
C PRO A 158 -8.96 -10.23 -10.09
N TRP A 159 -9.06 -9.10 -9.44
CA TRP A 159 -9.14 -8.97 -7.99
C TRP A 159 -10.43 -8.28 -7.58
N THR A 160 -11.10 -8.78 -6.55
CA THR A 160 -12.27 -8.16 -5.93
C THR A 160 -12.18 -8.29 -4.41
N VAL A 161 -13.01 -7.53 -3.70
CA VAL A 161 -13.11 -7.61 -2.24
C VAL A 161 -13.60 -8.96 -1.73
N ALA A 162 -14.13 -9.82 -2.59
CA ALA A 162 -14.57 -11.18 -2.22
C ALA A 162 -13.45 -12.00 -1.54
N VAL A 163 -12.20 -11.79 -1.91
CA VAL A 163 -11.06 -12.49 -1.29
C VAL A 163 -10.90 -12.17 0.19
N LEU A 164 -11.50 -11.07 0.66
CA LEU A 164 -11.39 -10.58 2.05
C LEU A 164 -12.39 -11.26 3.00
N GLU A 165 -13.47 -11.85 2.49
CA GLU A 165 -14.54 -12.45 3.29
C GLU A 165 -14.01 -13.51 4.29
N ARG A 166 -13.01 -14.27 3.90
CA ARG A 166 -12.37 -15.30 4.76
C ARG A 166 -11.70 -14.72 6.02
N TYR A 167 -11.44 -13.42 6.04
CA TYR A 167 -10.78 -12.73 7.16
C TYR A 167 -11.75 -11.95 8.06
N GLU A 168 -13.02 -11.87 7.71
CA GLU A 168 -14.05 -11.13 8.46
C GLU A 168 -14.11 -11.54 9.94
N ARG A 169 -14.07 -12.86 10.19
CA ARG A 169 -14.12 -13.38 11.58
C ARG A 169 -12.82 -13.14 12.36
N LEU A 170 -11.70 -12.95 11.68
CA LEU A 170 -10.39 -12.76 12.31
C LEU A 170 -10.18 -11.29 12.70
N ALA A 171 -10.57 -10.36 11.85
CA ALA A 171 -10.34 -8.94 12.04
C ALA A 171 -11.53 -8.12 11.47
N PRO A 172 -12.67 -8.10 12.19
CA PRO A 172 -13.90 -7.46 11.71
C PRO A 172 -13.88 -5.93 11.83
N ASP A 173 -12.98 -5.38 12.64
CA ASP A 173 -12.90 -3.95 12.94
C ASP A 173 -11.90 -3.21 12.04
N CYS A 174 -12.02 -1.90 11.97
CA CYS A 174 -11.19 -1.02 11.14
C CYS A 174 -11.13 -1.54 9.70
N MET A 175 -9.96 -1.57 9.10
CA MET A 175 -9.71 -2.24 7.81
C MET A 175 -9.13 -3.65 7.98
N GLY A 176 -9.41 -4.31 9.09
CA GLY A 176 -8.69 -5.51 9.53
C GLY A 176 -8.66 -6.62 8.51
N LYS A 177 -9.78 -6.99 7.89
CA LYS A 177 -9.81 -8.03 6.85
C LYS A 177 -8.92 -7.70 5.64
N TRP A 178 -8.92 -6.44 5.20
CA TRP A 178 -8.04 -5.96 4.15
C TRP A 178 -6.57 -6.04 4.59
N LEU A 179 -6.25 -5.54 5.77
CA LEU A 179 -4.88 -5.46 6.26
C LEU A 179 -4.26 -6.84 6.55
N VAL A 180 -5.07 -7.81 7.00
CA VAL A 180 -4.61 -9.21 7.11
C VAL A 180 -4.22 -9.77 5.75
N TYR A 181 -5.08 -9.59 4.74
CA TYR A 181 -4.80 -10.03 3.38
C TYR A 181 -3.59 -9.30 2.77
N TRP A 182 -3.57 -7.96 2.85
CA TRP A 182 -2.49 -7.13 2.31
C TRP A 182 -1.12 -7.53 2.85
N ARG A 183 -1.03 -7.72 4.17
CA ARG A 183 0.22 -8.11 4.83
C ARG A 183 0.77 -9.46 4.37
N GLN A 184 -0.09 -10.39 3.99
CA GLN A 184 0.35 -11.70 3.45
C GLN A 184 1.05 -11.55 2.09
N ASN A 185 0.80 -10.45 1.39
CA ASN A 185 1.38 -10.16 0.09
C ASN A 185 2.60 -9.21 0.16
N VAL A 186 2.87 -8.61 1.32
CA VAL A 186 4.11 -7.84 1.54
C VAL A 186 5.32 -8.76 1.45
N PRO A 187 6.38 -8.39 0.70
CA PRO A 187 7.58 -9.23 0.58
C PRO A 187 8.17 -9.62 1.93
N GLY A 188 8.04 -10.89 2.27
CA GLY A 188 8.50 -11.49 3.52
C GLY A 188 9.68 -12.43 3.33
N TYR A 189 9.93 -13.27 4.33
CA TYR A 189 10.95 -14.31 4.27
C TYR A 189 10.62 -15.32 3.16
N ARG A 190 11.61 -15.64 2.31
CA ARG A 190 11.46 -16.55 1.15
C ARG A 190 10.40 -16.11 0.14
N ASN A 191 10.11 -14.79 0.03
CA ASN A 191 9.25 -14.30 -1.02
C ASN A 191 9.83 -14.58 -2.41
N ARG A 192 8.99 -14.58 -3.44
CA ARG A 192 9.38 -14.88 -4.82
C ARG A 192 9.62 -13.62 -5.66
N ALA A 193 9.27 -12.44 -5.14
CA ALA A 193 9.45 -11.17 -5.83
C ALA A 193 10.94 -10.89 -6.10
N ARG A 194 11.23 -10.14 -7.16
CA ARG A 194 12.59 -9.81 -7.57
C ARG A 194 12.79 -8.31 -7.63
N ASP A 195 13.98 -7.88 -7.25
CA ASP A 195 14.42 -6.50 -7.40
C ASP A 195 14.81 -6.17 -8.86
N ASP A 196 15.21 -4.92 -9.11
CA ASP A 196 15.59 -4.45 -10.45
C ASP A 196 16.86 -5.15 -10.99
N ALA A 197 17.66 -5.78 -10.13
CA ALA A 197 18.82 -6.59 -10.51
C ALA A 197 18.47 -8.09 -10.70
N GLY A 198 17.18 -8.45 -10.61
CA GLY A 198 16.71 -9.83 -10.73
C GLY A 198 17.01 -10.70 -9.49
N LYS A 199 17.52 -10.12 -8.41
CA LYS A 199 17.75 -10.82 -7.15
C LYS A 199 16.45 -10.97 -6.37
N PRO A 200 16.33 -11.98 -5.48
CA PRO A 200 15.19 -12.06 -4.56
C PRO A 200 15.00 -10.76 -3.80
N MET A 201 13.76 -10.29 -3.74
CA MET A 201 13.40 -9.11 -2.96
C MET A 201 13.76 -9.33 -1.48
N LYS A 202 14.35 -8.32 -0.84
CA LYS A 202 14.64 -8.39 0.60
C LYS A 202 13.35 -8.61 1.41
N ASN A 203 13.47 -9.26 2.53
CA ASN A 203 12.39 -9.34 3.50
C ASN A 203 12.13 -7.96 4.11
N TRP A 204 10.96 -7.36 3.83
CA TRP A 204 10.64 -6.02 4.31
C TRP A 204 10.31 -5.97 5.80
N TRP A 205 9.88 -7.07 6.37
CA TRP A 205 9.52 -7.12 7.79
C TRP A 205 10.71 -6.82 8.71
N VAL A 206 11.91 -7.18 8.31
CA VAL A 206 13.11 -6.89 9.11
C VAL A 206 13.36 -5.39 9.26
N PHE A 207 12.91 -4.58 8.30
CA PHE A 207 13.12 -3.15 8.34
C PHE A 207 12.29 -2.43 9.41
N LEU A 208 11.23 -3.06 9.92
CA LEU A 208 10.42 -2.50 11.01
C LEU A 208 11.10 -2.56 12.39
N PHE A 209 12.16 -3.33 12.51
CA PHE A 209 12.83 -3.64 13.78
C PHE A 209 14.27 -3.13 13.86
N TYR A 210 14.65 -2.24 12.97
CA TYR A 210 15.98 -1.64 12.94
C TYR A 210 16.01 -0.25 13.54
#